data_9293cf40967c34a9eb09b8c9a05f5a19
#
_entry.id   9293cf40967c34a9eb09b8c9a05f5a19
#
_cell.length_a   1.000
_cell.length_b   1.000
_cell.length_c   1.000
_cell.angle_alpha   90.00
_cell.angle_beta   90.00
_cell.angle_gamma   90.00
#
_symmetry.space_group_name_H-M   'P 1'
#
loop_
_entity.id
_entity.type
_entity.pdbx_description
1 polymer ?
#
loop_
_entity_poly.entity_id
_entity_poly.type
_entity_poly.pdbx_seq_one_letter_code
_entity_poly.pdbx_strand_id
1 'polypeptide(L)'
;MSQSPAGPAAPVSASAAPAAPPFVPMSWPATLGYIGASITIGLTQGLAQGFVSTNIPQIAGDLGATTTQATWLMAAFMIPRASMPLLLIKIRTQFGLRRFAEVAILVYLAVSLAAFAISDLRSAVAVQFFAGMASAPLSTLAFMYMLEPLPPQWKMRLGLPMVLATVATGPMLARVISPALMGDHGWDGLHFMALGLAAVSLGLVYALPLTSAPRVKVIAAMDLVSWLLIATGFGGLTVAFVMGSLHWWTDADWLGWVLALAIVALTLAVVIELHRKAPLLDIRWLVSPAMLHLTATLLIFRLVLSEQSSGAPRMFQVLGVTQEQLVPLFALISAATVLGGLALIPFMKPERVPLFHVIALVLIAAGAFMDSHATMDTRPAQMMLSQAMIAFAGSFFLAPAMMRGLLSALARGPNYILSFVIVFLSTQSLGGAIGSGLFSTFINHRQVLHLQVLREELVAADPLTAAEIAQRSMALAPQIADVAQRNAQAVAQIAQDAGVQAYVMAYNDAYFLTFLVAAAALCALLLHLFRDWLAARIKPLSSSTPTHSEPKT
;
A
#
# COMPACT_ATOMS: atom_id res chain seq x y z
N MET A 1 -16.22 -71.72 25.71
CA MET A 1 -16.42 -70.74 24.62
C MET A 1 -15.59 -69.52 24.96
N SER A 2 -14.39 -69.46 24.42
CA SER A 2 -13.43 -68.38 24.64
C SER A 2 -13.56 -67.36 23.50
N GLN A 3 -13.89 -66.11 23.81
CA GLN A 3 -13.83 -64.99 22.87
C GLN A 3 -12.38 -64.47 22.82
N SER A 4 -11.78 -64.50 21.62
CA SER A 4 -10.52 -63.82 21.32
C SER A 4 -10.73 -62.30 21.28
N PRO A 5 -9.79 -61.48 21.78
CA PRO A 5 -9.86 -60.04 21.67
C PRO A 5 -9.52 -59.59 20.24
N ALA A 6 -10.33 -58.68 19.69
CA ALA A 6 -10.10 -58.04 18.40
C ALA A 6 -8.81 -57.20 18.43
N GLY A 7 -7.93 -57.44 17.48
CA GLY A 7 -6.70 -56.66 17.30
C GLY A 7 -6.98 -55.22 16.89
N PRO A 8 -6.00 -54.31 17.10
CA PRO A 8 -6.17 -52.90 16.81
C PRO A 8 -6.32 -52.66 15.30
N ALA A 9 -7.36 -51.88 14.95
CA ALA A 9 -7.63 -51.45 13.56
C ALA A 9 -6.42 -50.70 12.97
N ALA A 10 -5.99 -51.13 11.78
CA ALA A 10 -4.93 -50.47 11.04
C ALA A 10 -5.28 -48.99 10.78
N PRO A 11 -4.29 -48.06 10.82
CA PRO A 11 -4.54 -46.68 10.54
C PRO A 11 -5.02 -46.52 9.09
N VAL A 12 -6.17 -45.84 8.93
CA VAL A 12 -6.71 -45.45 7.63
C VAL A 12 -5.67 -44.58 6.95
N SER A 13 -5.06 -45.07 5.88
CA SER A 13 -4.14 -44.31 5.05
C SER A 13 -4.83 -43.04 4.55
N ALA A 14 -4.34 -41.90 4.97
CA ALA A 14 -4.78 -40.61 4.45
C ALA A 14 -4.61 -40.65 2.92
N SER A 15 -5.72 -40.60 2.19
CA SER A 15 -5.71 -40.51 0.73
C SER A 15 -4.81 -39.34 0.32
N ALA A 16 -3.70 -39.65 -0.32
CA ALA A 16 -2.80 -38.63 -0.87
C ALA A 16 -3.60 -37.72 -1.81
N ALA A 17 -3.55 -36.44 -1.54
CA ALA A 17 -4.17 -35.46 -2.42
C ALA A 17 -3.65 -35.67 -3.86
N PRO A 18 -4.51 -35.60 -4.88
CA PRO A 18 -4.08 -35.84 -6.26
C PRO A 18 -2.92 -34.91 -6.60
N ALA A 19 -1.85 -35.46 -7.13
CA ALA A 19 -0.68 -34.70 -7.56
C ALA A 19 -1.10 -33.61 -8.53
N ALA A 20 -0.62 -32.39 -8.32
CA ALA A 20 -0.89 -31.28 -9.22
C ALA A 20 -0.47 -31.67 -10.65
N PRO A 21 -1.27 -31.35 -11.67
CA PRO A 21 -0.93 -31.68 -13.06
C PRO A 21 0.45 -31.08 -13.42
N PRO A 22 1.26 -31.80 -14.22
CA PRO A 22 2.58 -31.32 -14.61
C PRO A 22 2.46 -29.98 -15.36
N PHE A 23 3.39 -29.05 -15.07
CA PHE A 23 3.45 -27.76 -15.76
C PHE A 23 3.73 -27.99 -17.26
N VAL A 24 2.84 -27.49 -18.10
CA VAL A 24 3.03 -27.50 -19.55
C VAL A 24 3.56 -26.12 -19.96
N PRO A 25 4.79 -26.02 -20.53
CA PRO A 25 5.34 -24.73 -20.96
C PRO A 25 4.48 -24.12 -22.07
N MET A 26 4.16 -22.84 -21.93
CA MET A 26 3.50 -22.06 -22.97
C MET A 26 4.51 -21.60 -24.04
N SER A 27 4.03 -21.32 -25.25
CA SER A 27 4.85 -20.68 -26.28
C SER A 27 5.32 -19.27 -25.84
N TRP A 28 6.47 -18.82 -26.34
CA TRP A 28 7.01 -17.50 -26.02
C TRP A 28 6.02 -16.35 -26.27
N PRO A 29 5.29 -16.28 -27.43
CA PRO A 29 4.31 -15.22 -27.64
C PRO A 29 3.18 -15.24 -26.60
N ALA A 30 2.68 -16.44 -26.25
CA ALA A 30 1.67 -16.58 -25.21
C ALA A 30 2.20 -16.11 -23.85
N THR A 31 3.40 -16.52 -23.45
CA THR A 31 4.04 -16.08 -22.21
C THR A 31 4.15 -14.55 -22.13
N LEU A 32 4.62 -13.90 -23.18
CA LEU A 32 4.68 -12.43 -23.25
C LEU A 32 3.29 -11.80 -23.19
N GLY A 33 2.29 -12.41 -23.84
CA GLY A 33 0.90 -11.98 -23.77
C GLY A 33 0.35 -11.98 -22.36
N TYR A 34 0.56 -13.06 -21.60
CA TYR A 34 0.12 -13.17 -20.20
C TYR A 34 0.86 -12.18 -19.28
N ILE A 35 2.18 -12.00 -19.46
CA ILE A 35 2.95 -11.00 -18.72
C ILE A 35 2.46 -9.59 -19.06
N GLY A 36 2.24 -9.28 -20.32
CA GLY A 36 1.67 -7.99 -20.77
C GLY A 36 0.29 -7.73 -20.18
N ALA A 37 -0.60 -8.74 -20.19
CA ALA A 37 -1.91 -8.65 -19.54
C ALA A 37 -1.79 -8.37 -18.03
N SER A 38 -0.88 -9.06 -17.35
CA SER A 38 -0.60 -8.79 -15.92
C SER A 38 -0.19 -7.35 -15.67
N ILE A 39 0.74 -6.83 -16.48
CA ILE A 39 1.23 -5.44 -16.36
C ILE A 39 0.08 -4.47 -16.61
N THR A 40 -0.67 -4.64 -17.68
CA THR A 40 -1.80 -3.76 -18.03
C THR A 40 -2.86 -3.75 -16.93
N ILE A 41 -3.31 -4.92 -16.47
CA ILE A 41 -4.32 -5.04 -15.41
C ILE A 41 -3.81 -4.46 -14.08
N GLY A 42 -2.54 -4.73 -13.74
CA GLY A 42 -1.91 -4.20 -12.53
C GLY A 42 -1.78 -2.68 -12.55
N LEU A 43 -1.40 -2.10 -13.70
CA LEU A 43 -1.36 -0.64 -13.88
C LEU A 43 -2.75 -0.04 -13.88
N THR A 44 -3.74 -0.66 -14.54
CA THR A 44 -5.13 -0.17 -14.56
C THR A 44 -5.67 0.08 -13.16
N GLN A 45 -5.52 -0.88 -12.25
CA GLN A 45 -5.98 -0.71 -10.87
C GLN A 45 -5.16 0.32 -10.06
N GLY A 46 -3.86 0.40 -10.31
CA GLY A 46 -2.96 1.35 -9.62
C GLY A 46 -3.21 2.79 -10.09
N LEU A 47 -3.39 3.00 -11.39
CA LEU A 47 -3.72 4.29 -11.98
C LEU A 47 -5.08 4.80 -11.50
N ALA A 48 -6.10 3.94 -11.41
CA ALA A 48 -7.42 4.33 -10.90
C ALA A 48 -7.33 4.94 -9.49
N GLN A 49 -6.55 4.36 -8.60
CA GLN A 49 -6.29 4.92 -7.28
C GLN A 49 -5.48 6.22 -7.36
N GLY A 50 -4.44 6.20 -8.18
CA GLY A 50 -3.49 7.29 -8.32
C GLY A 50 -4.14 8.56 -8.86
N PHE A 51 -5.00 8.46 -9.86
CA PHE A 51 -5.69 9.59 -10.48
C PHE A 51 -6.50 10.40 -9.47
N VAL A 52 -7.24 9.72 -8.58
CA VAL A 52 -8.00 10.42 -7.54
C VAL A 52 -7.07 11.03 -6.49
N SER A 53 -6.15 10.25 -5.93
CA SER A 53 -5.29 10.70 -4.83
C SER A 53 -4.32 11.84 -5.21
N THR A 54 -3.98 11.93 -6.50
CA THR A 54 -3.07 12.96 -7.01
C THR A 54 -3.77 14.28 -7.26
N ASN A 55 -5.04 14.25 -7.71
CA ASN A 55 -5.75 15.40 -8.25
C ASN A 55 -6.87 15.91 -7.32
N ILE A 56 -6.85 15.58 -6.02
CA ILE A 56 -7.88 16.00 -5.06
C ILE A 56 -8.14 17.52 -5.12
N PRO A 57 -7.13 18.43 -5.14
CA PRO A 57 -7.40 19.85 -5.20
C PRO A 57 -8.12 20.30 -6.48
N GLN A 58 -7.73 19.76 -7.64
CA GLN A 58 -8.33 20.07 -8.94
C GLN A 58 -9.78 19.53 -9.00
N ILE A 59 -9.96 18.27 -8.61
CA ILE A 59 -11.29 17.64 -8.54
C ILE A 59 -12.21 18.39 -7.57
N ALA A 60 -11.68 18.90 -6.46
CA ALA A 60 -12.44 19.73 -5.53
C ALA A 60 -12.94 21.00 -6.20
N GLY A 61 -12.09 21.66 -7.00
CA GLY A 61 -12.47 22.83 -7.79
C GLY A 61 -13.59 22.53 -8.79
N ASP A 62 -13.44 21.45 -9.57
CA ASP A 62 -14.42 21.04 -10.59
C ASP A 62 -15.79 20.68 -9.97
N LEU A 63 -15.79 20.11 -8.77
CA LEU A 63 -17.02 19.72 -8.05
C LEU A 63 -17.57 20.84 -7.15
N GLY A 64 -16.96 22.03 -7.11
CA GLY A 64 -17.34 23.11 -6.20
C GLY A 64 -17.27 22.72 -4.73
N ALA A 65 -16.35 21.83 -4.36
CA ALA A 65 -16.18 21.29 -3.04
C ALA A 65 -14.87 21.76 -2.39
N THR A 66 -14.76 21.67 -1.07
CA THR A 66 -13.48 21.88 -0.38
C THR A 66 -12.57 20.66 -0.57
N THR A 67 -11.25 20.86 -0.43
CA THR A 67 -10.28 19.75 -0.49
C THR A 67 -10.53 18.69 0.60
N THR A 68 -11.01 19.12 1.78
CA THR A 68 -11.43 18.20 2.87
C THR A 68 -12.62 17.35 2.43
N GLN A 69 -13.62 17.95 1.78
CA GLN A 69 -14.77 17.21 1.24
C GLN A 69 -14.36 16.27 0.10
N ALA A 70 -13.50 16.72 -0.83
CA ALA A 70 -13.01 15.88 -1.92
C ALA A 70 -12.14 14.71 -1.44
N THR A 71 -11.53 14.79 -0.25
CA THR A 71 -10.77 13.67 0.34
C THR A 71 -11.68 12.45 0.64
N TRP A 72 -13.00 12.63 0.76
CA TRP A 72 -13.94 11.52 0.84
C TRP A 72 -13.91 10.61 -0.39
N LEU A 73 -13.51 11.10 -1.56
CA LEU A 73 -13.32 10.27 -2.76
C LEU A 73 -12.26 9.21 -2.53
N MET A 74 -11.14 9.60 -1.90
CA MET A 74 -10.07 8.68 -1.54
C MET A 74 -10.52 7.69 -0.45
N ALA A 75 -11.19 8.16 0.60
CA ALA A 75 -11.71 7.30 1.65
C ALA A 75 -12.71 6.28 1.08
N ALA A 76 -13.67 6.73 0.27
CA ALA A 76 -14.68 5.87 -0.36
C ALA A 76 -14.05 4.77 -1.23
N PHE A 77 -13.02 5.11 -2.02
CA PHE A 77 -12.28 4.12 -2.82
C PHE A 77 -11.56 3.08 -1.95
N MET A 78 -10.95 3.50 -0.85
CA MET A 78 -10.14 2.62 -0.01
C MET A 78 -10.98 1.71 0.92
N ILE A 79 -12.17 2.14 1.35
CA ILE A 79 -13.07 1.38 2.23
C ILE A 79 -13.30 -0.06 1.74
N PRO A 80 -13.89 -0.29 0.56
CA PRO A 80 -14.18 -1.65 0.09
C PRO A 80 -12.90 -2.38 -0.29
N ARG A 81 -11.89 -1.68 -0.79
CA ARG A 81 -10.63 -2.27 -1.24
C ARG A 81 -9.87 -3.00 -0.13
N ALA A 82 -9.94 -2.53 1.12
CA ALA A 82 -9.25 -3.14 2.25
C ALA A 82 -9.83 -4.52 2.62
N SER A 83 -11.13 -4.76 2.43
CA SER A 83 -11.83 -5.97 2.84
C SER A 83 -12.17 -6.94 1.69
N MET A 84 -12.29 -6.44 0.46
CA MET A 84 -12.67 -7.26 -0.70
C MET A 84 -11.79 -8.49 -0.92
N PRO A 85 -10.46 -8.48 -0.74
CA PRO A 85 -9.62 -9.66 -0.94
C PRO A 85 -10.08 -10.89 -0.15
N LEU A 86 -10.69 -10.69 1.03
CA LEU A 86 -11.23 -11.78 1.86
C LEU A 86 -12.31 -12.58 1.13
N LEU A 87 -13.23 -11.89 0.48
CA LEU A 87 -14.38 -12.53 -0.20
C LEU A 87 -14.00 -13.06 -1.58
N LEU A 88 -13.14 -12.32 -2.31
CA LEU A 88 -12.77 -12.62 -3.69
C LEU A 88 -12.15 -14.01 -3.85
N ILE A 89 -11.43 -14.49 -2.85
CA ILE A 89 -10.79 -15.78 -2.88
C ILE A 89 -11.81 -16.92 -2.85
N LYS A 90 -12.84 -16.82 -2.00
CA LYS A 90 -13.93 -17.80 -1.98
C LYS A 90 -14.77 -17.73 -3.27
N ILE A 91 -15.05 -16.53 -3.77
CA ILE A 91 -15.75 -16.32 -5.05
C ILE A 91 -14.99 -17.01 -6.19
N ARG A 92 -13.68 -16.77 -6.29
CA ARG A 92 -12.83 -17.39 -7.29
C ARG A 92 -12.84 -18.92 -7.21
N THR A 93 -12.75 -19.48 -6.00
CA THR A 93 -12.76 -20.93 -5.79
C THR A 93 -14.10 -21.57 -6.16
N GLN A 94 -15.22 -20.88 -5.88
CA GLN A 94 -16.56 -21.42 -6.14
C GLN A 94 -16.96 -21.28 -7.61
N PHE A 95 -16.70 -20.14 -8.25
CA PHE A 95 -17.16 -19.86 -9.61
C PHE A 95 -16.11 -20.18 -10.69
N GLY A 96 -14.87 -20.40 -10.29
CA GLY A 96 -13.74 -20.65 -11.18
C GLY A 96 -13.06 -19.38 -11.63
N LEU A 97 -11.76 -19.50 -11.95
CA LEU A 97 -10.88 -18.35 -12.21
C LEU A 97 -11.27 -17.59 -13.47
N ARG A 98 -11.67 -18.28 -14.55
CA ARG A 98 -12.06 -17.66 -15.81
C ARG A 98 -13.31 -16.78 -15.65
N ARG A 99 -14.42 -17.32 -15.10
CA ARG A 99 -15.64 -16.54 -14.87
C ARG A 99 -15.41 -15.38 -13.90
N PHE A 100 -14.57 -15.61 -12.87
CA PHE A 100 -14.17 -14.57 -11.94
C PHE A 100 -13.48 -13.41 -12.68
N ALA A 101 -12.53 -13.69 -13.59
CA ALA A 101 -11.83 -12.68 -14.37
C ALA A 101 -12.78 -11.90 -15.30
N GLU A 102 -13.62 -12.62 -16.03
CA GLU A 102 -14.59 -12.03 -16.99
C GLU A 102 -15.59 -11.10 -16.25
N VAL A 103 -16.17 -11.54 -15.13
CA VAL A 103 -17.12 -10.71 -14.36
C VAL A 103 -16.42 -9.52 -13.71
N ALA A 104 -15.23 -9.73 -13.13
CA ALA A 104 -14.49 -8.66 -12.47
C ALA A 104 -14.16 -7.50 -13.43
N ILE A 105 -13.71 -7.82 -14.64
CA ILE A 105 -13.34 -6.77 -15.61
C ILE A 105 -14.60 -6.09 -16.20
N LEU A 106 -15.70 -6.83 -16.41
CA LEU A 106 -16.97 -6.24 -16.84
C LEU A 106 -17.54 -5.27 -15.79
N VAL A 107 -17.49 -5.63 -14.49
CA VAL A 107 -17.90 -4.74 -13.41
C VAL A 107 -17.01 -3.50 -13.37
N TYR A 108 -15.70 -3.67 -13.52
CA TYR A 108 -14.77 -2.54 -13.54
C TYR A 108 -15.04 -1.60 -14.73
N LEU A 109 -15.29 -2.15 -15.92
CA LEU A 109 -15.66 -1.37 -17.10
C LEU A 109 -16.99 -0.61 -16.89
N ALA A 110 -18.00 -1.27 -16.32
CA ALA A 110 -19.29 -0.64 -16.03
C ALA A 110 -19.15 0.53 -15.04
N VAL A 111 -18.33 0.38 -14.00
CA VAL A 111 -18.04 1.47 -13.05
C VAL A 111 -17.23 2.59 -13.71
N SER A 112 -16.29 2.25 -14.60
CA SER A 112 -15.55 3.26 -15.36
C SER A 112 -16.46 4.06 -16.30
N LEU A 113 -17.49 3.44 -16.89
CA LEU A 113 -18.53 4.14 -17.64
C LEU A 113 -19.42 5.00 -16.73
N ALA A 114 -19.77 4.52 -15.54
CA ALA A 114 -20.56 5.28 -14.58
C ALA A 114 -19.85 6.57 -14.10
N ALA A 115 -18.54 6.63 -14.20
CA ALA A 115 -17.75 7.82 -13.86
C ALA A 115 -18.11 9.05 -14.72
N PHE A 116 -18.57 8.86 -15.97
CA PHE A 116 -19.03 9.95 -16.83
C PHE A 116 -20.41 10.52 -16.43
N ALA A 117 -21.12 9.86 -15.54
CA ALA A 117 -22.40 10.33 -14.99
C ALA A 117 -22.23 11.10 -13.67
N ILE A 118 -21.01 11.40 -13.24
CA ILE A 118 -20.73 12.19 -12.04
C ILE A 118 -21.17 13.64 -12.29
N SER A 119 -22.04 14.16 -11.42
CA SER A 119 -22.55 15.53 -11.51
C SER A 119 -22.27 16.35 -10.25
N ASP A 120 -22.01 15.70 -9.14
CA ASP A 120 -21.77 16.35 -7.84
C ASP A 120 -20.86 15.47 -6.95
N LEU A 121 -20.48 16.02 -5.79
CA LEU A 121 -19.61 15.31 -4.84
C LEU A 121 -20.22 13.99 -4.35
N ARG A 122 -21.53 13.90 -4.18
CA ARG A 122 -22.20 12.70 -3.65
C ARG A 122 -22.16 11.56 -4.67
N SER A 123 -22.46 11.86 -5.93
CA SER A 123 -22.34 10.90 -7.03
C SER A 123 -20.89 10.47 -7.23
N ALA A 124 -19.93 11.39 -7.12
CA ALA A 124 -18.50 11.11 -7.19
C ALA A 124 -18.06 10.14 -6.07
N VAL A 125 -18.46 10.37 -4.82
CA VAL A 125 -18.15 9.49 -3.68
C VAL A 125 -18.76 8.10 -3.88
N ALA A 126 -20.02 8.02 -4.36
CA ALA A 126 -20.66 6.74 -4.66
C ALA A 126 -19.92 5.96 -5.75
N VAL A 127 -19.58 6.62 -6.88
CA VAL A 127 -18.83 5.99 -7.97
C VAL A 127 -17.45 5.54 -7.49
N GLN A 128 -16.75 6.34 -6.68
CA GLN A 128 -15.44 5.97 -6.13
C GLN A 128 -15.53 4.77 -5.18
N PHE A 129 -16.59 4.63 -4.39
CA PHE A 129 -16.81 3.44 -3.58
C PHE A 129 -16.91 2.17 -4.46
N PHE A 130 -17.72 2.21 -5.50
CA PHE A 130 -17.82 1.09 -6.44
C PHE A 130 -16.54 0.87 -7.25
N ALA A 131 -15.80 1.93 -7.60
CA ALA A 131 -14.50 1.82 -8.25
C ALA A 131 -13.47 1.12 -7.36
N GLY A 132 -13.44 1.43 -6.06
CA GLY A 132 -12.63 0.72 -5.09
C GLY A 132 -12.98 -0.77 -4.99
N MET A 133 -14.29 -1.09 -4.96
CA MET A 133 -14.78 -2.47 -4.96
C MET A 133 -14.38 -3.22 -6.24
N ALA A 134 -14.58 -2.60 -7.40
CA ALA A 134 -14.30 -3.19 -8.72
C ALA A 134 -12.79 -3.30 -9.02
N SER A 135 -11.93 -2.44 -8.43
CA SER A 135 -10.48 -2.48 -8.60
C SER A 135 -9.79 -3.60 -7.80
N ALA A 136 -10.38 -4.04 -6.69
CA ALA A 136 -9.78 -5.05 -5.82
C ALA A 136 -9.52 -6.40 -6.54
N PRO A 137 -10.47 -6.96 -7.34
CA PRO A 137 -10.22 -8.16 -8.14
C PRO A 137 -9.07 -8.01 -9.14
N LEU A 138 -8.85 -6.82 -9.71
CA LEU A 138 -7.81 -6.58 -10.71
C LEU A 138 -6.41 -6.80 -10.14
N SER A 139 -6.18 -6.45 -8.87
CA SER A 139 -4.92 -6.78 -8.18
C SER A 139 -4.68 -8.29 -8.16
N THR A 140 -5.71 -9.07 -7.80
CA THR A 140 -5.62 -10.54 -7.80
C THR A 140 -5.40 -11.10 -9.21
N LEU A 141 -6.07 -10.54 -10.21
CA LEU A 141 -5.89 -10.94 -11.62
C LEU A 141 -4.48 -10.65 -12.10
N ALA A 142 -3.90 -9.50 -11.79
CA ALA A 142 -2.52 -9.18 -12.14
C ALA A 142 -1.55 -10.26 -11.63
N PHE A 143 -1.70 -10.70 -10.36
CA PHE A 143 -0.92 -11.83 -9.83
C PHE A 143 -1.16 -13.12 -10.60
N MET A 144 -2.40 -13.46 -10.91
CA MET A 144 -2.72 -14.69 -11.61
C MET A 144 -2.12 -14.70 -13.01
N TYR A 145 -2.32 -13.63 -13.79
CA TYR A 145 -1.77 -13.50 -15.14
C TYR A 145 -0.24 -13.55 -15.16
N MET A 146 0.43 -12.93 -14.18
CA MET A 146 1.89 -12.99 -14.08
C MET A 146 2.40 -14.40 -13.78
N LEU A 147 1.70 -15.14 -12.93
CA LEU A 147 2.16 -16.45 -12.45
C LEU A 147 1.72 -17.61 -13.36
N GLU A 148 0.71 -17.42 -14.22
CA GLU A 148 0.16 -18.48 -15.08
C GLU A 148 1.21 -19.10 -16.02
N PRO A 149 1.94 -18.30 -16.84
CA PRO A 149 2.86 -18.84 -17.84
C PRO A 149 4.19 -19.32 -17.26
N LEU A 150 4.47 -19.04 -15.97
CA LEU A 150 5.79 -19.29 -15.39
C LEU A 150 5.89 -20.66 -14.74
N PRO A 151 6.99 -21.40 -14.95
CA PRO A 151 7.26 -22.64 -14.22
C PRO A 151 7.47 -22.35 -12.72
N PRO A 152 7.23 -23.32 -11.82
CA PRO A 152 7.20 -23.12 -10.37
C PRO A 152 8.42 -22.37 -9.80
N GLN A 153 9.62 -22.64 -10.31
CA GLN A 153 10.86 -22.01 -9.89
C GLN A 153 10.94 -20.51 -10.25
N TRP A 154 10.31 -20.11 -11.38
CA TRP A 154 10.30 -18.73 -11.84
C TRP A 154 9.15 -17.90 -11.26
N LYS A 155 8.09 -18.56 -10.76
CA LYS A 155 6.97 -17.85 -10.08
C LYS A 155 7.45 -17.00 -8.92
N MET A 156 8.37 -17.54 -8.11
CA MET A 156 8.92 -16.81 -6.95
C MET A 156 10.04 -15.84 -7.34
N ARG A 157 10.88 -16.20 -8.33
CA ARG A 157 12.06 -15.41 -8.68
C ARG A 157 11.74 -14.22 -9.59
N LEU A 158 10.86 -14.41 -10.57
CA LEU A 158 10.51 -13.41 -11.57
C LEU A 158 9.08 -12.90 -11.36
N GLY A 159 8.11 -13.81 -11.26
CA GLY A 159 6.70 -13.44 -11.23
C GLY A 159 6.34 -12.56 -10.04
N LEU A 160 6.76 -12.94 -8.85
CA LEU A 160 6.43 -12.23 -7.63
C LEU A 160 7.04 -10.81 -7.57
N PRO A 161 8.36 -10.60 -7.80
CA PRO A 161 8.93 -9.25 -7.83
C PRO A 161 8.31 -8.36 -8.91
N MET A 162 8.08 -8.90 -10.10
CA MET A 162 7.52 -8.13 -11.22
C MET A 162 6.10 -7.66 -10.98
N VAL A 163 5.21 -8.54 -10.51
CA VAL A 163 3.82 -8.11 -10.25
C VAL A 163 3.73 -7.11 -9.10
N LEU A 164 4.53 -7.28 -8.04
CA LEU A 164 4.56 -6.33 -6.93
C LEU A 164 5.10 -4.96 -7.37
N ALA A 165 6.18 -4.93 -8.15
CA ALA A 165 6.71 -3.71 -8.73
C ALA A 165 5.67 -3.02 -9.64
N THR A 166 4.97 -3.77 -10.50
CA THR A 166 3.93 -3.25 -11.38
C THR A 166 2.78 -2.61 -10.59
N VAL A 167 2.28 -3.30 -9.58
CA VAL A 167 1.19 -2.79 -8.72
C VAL A 167 1.63 -1.55 -7.94
N ALA A 168 2.86 -1.53 -7.45
CA ALA A 168 3.41 -0.39 -6.70
C ALA A 168 3.68 0.83 -7.60
N THR A 169 4.03 0.62 -8.86
CA THR A 169 4.32 1.69 -9.83
C THR A 169 3.06 2.46 -10.23
N GLY A 170 1.89 1.83 -10.27
CA GLY A 170 0.65 2.44 -10.79
C GLY A 170 0.30 3.80 -10.17
N PRO A 171 0.23 3.97 -8.85
CA PRO A 171 -0.08 5.26 -8.23
C PRO A 171 1.00 6.34 -8.49
N MET A 172 2.27 5.96 -8.64
CA MET A 172 3.35 6.90 -8.97
C MET A 172 3.29 7.32 -10.43
N LEU A 173 2.99 6.38 -11.33
CA LEU A 173 2.79 6.65 -12.75
C LEU A 173 1.57 7.55 -13.00
N ALA A 174 0.54 7.48 -12.16
CA ALA A 174 -0.59 8.41 -12.22
C ALA A 174 -0.14 9.86 -12.07
N ARG A 175 0.84 10.17 -11.23
CA ARG A 175 1.41 11.52 -11.07
C ARG A 175 2.20 11.99 -12.29
N VAL A 176 2.73 11.06 -13.07
CA VAL A 176 3.43 11.37 -14.33
C VAL A 176 2.43 11.70 -15.44
N ILE A 177 1.32 10.95 -15.48
CA ILE A 177 0.36 11.02 -16.59
C ILE A 177 -0.71 12.09 -16.33
N SER A 178 -1.14 12.29 -15.07
CA SER A 178 -2.24 13.20 -14.72
C SER A 178 -2.11 14.61 -15.29
N PRO A 179 -0.94 15.29 -15.23
CA PRO A 179 -0.83 16.65 -15.74
C PRO A 179 -1.17 16.78 -17.23
N ALA A 180 -0.83 15.75 -18.02
CA ALA A 180 -1.14 15.74 -19.47
C ALA A 180 -2.62 15.41 -19.77
N LEU A 181 -3.34 14.81 -18.82
CA LEU A 181 -4.75 14.43 -18.99
C LEU A 181 -5.72 15.43 -18.34
N MET A 182 -5.23 16.21 -17.38
CA MET A 182 -5.96 17.31 -16.72
C MET A 182 -5.80 18.57 -17.58
N GLY A 183 -6.67 18.77 -18.54
CA GLY A 183 -6.67 19.93 -19.43
C GLY A 183 -7.92 20.80 -19.20
N ASP A 184 -8.31 21.54 -20.24
CA ASP A 184 -9.47 22.44 -20.23
C ASP A 184 -10.82 21.75 -19.97
N HIS A 185 -10.85 20.41 -20.06
CA HIS A 185 -12.03 19.58 -19.80
C HIS A 185 -12.06 18.96 -18.38
N GLY A 186 -11.32 19.54 -17.44
CA GLY A 186 -11.24 19.05 -16.04
C GLY A 186 -10.71 17.62 -15.97
N TRP A 187 -11.34 16.74 -15.20
CA TRP A 187 -10.87 15.37 -14.99
C TRP A 187 -11.45 14.33 -15.95
N ASP A 188 -12.17 14.74 -17.00
CA ASP A 188 -12.71 13.82 -18.02
C ASP A 188 -11.60 13.02 -18.72
N GLY A 189 -10.44 13.63 -18.97
CA GLY A 189 -9.29 12.94 -19.54
C GLY A 189 -8.82 11.74 -18.69
N LEU A 190 -8.92 11.84 -17.37
CA LEU A 190 -8.61 10.73 -16.45
C LEU A 190 -9.64 9.60 -16.57
N HIS A 191 -10.94 9.95 -16.74
CA HIS A 191 -12.01 8.97 -16.96
C HIS A 191 -11.85 8.26 -18.31
N PHE A 192 -11.52 8.97 -19.39
CA PHE A 192 -11.23 8.37 -20.69
C PHE A 192 -10.05 7.42 -20.64
N MET A 193 -8.96 7.79 -19.96
CA MET A 193 -7.81 6.91 -19.77
C MET A 193 -8.18 5.65 -18.96
N ALA A 194 -8.92 5.81 -17.86
CA ALA A 194 -9.38 4.70 -17.03
C ALA A 194 -10.29 3.74 -17.83
N LEU A 195 -11.23 4.29 -18.62
CA LEU A 195 -12.11 3.52 -19.51
C LEU A 195 -11.32 2.79 -20.61
N GLY A 196 -10.38 3.47 -21.25
CA GLY A 196 -9.50 2.87 -22.25
C GLY A 196 -8.70 1.69 -21.72
N LEU A 197 -8.10 1.85 -20.54
CA LEU A 197 -7.37 0.77 -19.86
C LEU A 197 -8.31 -0.38 -19.43
N ALA A 198 -9.52 -0.07 -19.00
CA ALA A 198 -10.53 -1.09 -18.69
C ALA A 198 -10.92 -1.89 -19.95
N ALA A 199 -11.12 -1.22 -21.08
CA ALA A 199 -11.44 -1.85 -22.37
C ALA A 199 -10.28 -2.73 -22.90
N VAL A 200 -9.04 -2.24 -22.82
CA VAL A 200 -7.85 -3.05 -23.17
C VAL A 200 -7.73 -4.26 -22.24
N SER A 201 -7.91 -4.07 -20.94
CA SER A 201 -7.89 -5.17 -19.95
C SER A 201 -8.99 -6.20 -20.25
N LEU A 202 -10.18 -5.75 -20.64
CA LEU A 202 -11.28 -6.64 -21.06
C LEU A 202 -10.85 -7.48 -22.27
N GLY A 203 -10.31 -6.85 -23.32
CA GLY A 203 -9.81 -7.55 -24.51
C GLY A 203 -8.76 -8.62 -24.14
N LEU A 204 -7.81 -8.28 -23.27
CA LEU A 204 -6.77 -9.21 -22.80
C LEU A 204 -7.35 -10.38 -21.98
N VAL A 205 -8.33 -10.13 -21.12
CA VAL A 205 -8.98 -11.20 -20.31
C VAL A 205 -9.70 -12.20 -21.20
N TYR A 206 -10.36 -11.76 -22.26
CA TYR A 206 -11.02 -12.65 -23.21
C TYR A 206 -10.07 -13.36 -24.17
N ALA A 207 -9.01 -12.67 -24.62
CA ALA A 207 -8.01 -13.24 -25.52
C ALA A 207 -7.09 -14.27 -24.84
N LEU A 208 -6.84 -14.10 -23.53
CA LEU A 208 -5.91 -14.93 -22.76
C LEU A 208 -6.63 -15.56 -21.57
N PRO A 209 -7.45 -16.60 -21.77
CA PRO A 209 -8.24 -17.21 -20.70
C PRO A 209 -7.36 -17.93 -19.69
N LEU A 210 -7.60 -17.66 -18.39
CA LEU A 210 -6.91 -18.33 -17.29
C LEU A 210 -7.41 -19.77 -17.10
N THR A 211 -6.50 -20.68 -16.78
CA THR A 211 -6.85 -22.07 -16.47
C THR A 211 -7.55 -22.16 -15.12
N SER A 212 -8.73 -22.79 -15.11
CA SER A 212 -9.53 -22.90 -13.90
C SER A 212 -9.28 -24.24 -13.20
N ALA A 213 -8.94 -24.17 -11.91
CA ALA A 213 -8.97 -25.34 -11.04
C ALA A 213 -10.43 -25.86 -10.88
N PRO A 214 -10.62 -27.11 -10.45
CA PRO A 214 -11.95 -27.66 -10.17
C PRO A 214 -12.75 -26.78 -9.22
N ARG A 215 -14.02 -26.55 -9.52
CA ARG A 215 -14.90 -25.71 -8.73
C ARG A 215 -15.36 -26.45 -7.49
N VAL A 216 -15.28 -25.80 -6.34
CA VAL A 216 -15.73 -26.34 -5.06
C VAL A 216 -16.67 -25.33 -4.39
N LYS A 217 -17.84 -25.80 -3.90
CA LYS A 217 -18.76 -24.94 -3.14
C LYS A 217 -18.15 -24.65 -1.77
N VAL A 218 -17.70 -23.41 -1.56
CA VAL A 218 -16.99 -22.99 -0.33
C VAL A 218 -17.62 -21.78 0.36
N ILE A 219 -18.57 -21.08 -0.28
CA ILE A 219 -19.21 -19.90 0.29
C ILE A 219 -20.38 -20.35 1.17
N ALA A 220 -20.33 -19.96 2.44
CA ALA A 220 -21.42 -20.11 3.40
C ALA A 220 -22.04 -18.73 3.72
N ALA A 221 -23.32 -18.69 4.14
CA ALA A 221 -23.97 -17.43 4.50
C ALA A 221 -23.22 -16.67 5.61
N MET A 222 -22.64 -17.38 6.57
CA MET A 222 -21.82 -16.77 7.62
C MET A 222 -20.53 -16.13 7.11
N ASP A 223 -20.04 -16.49 5.93
CA ASP A 223 -18.89 -15.80 5.33
C ASP A 223 -19.24 -14.36 4.94
N LEU A 224 -20.46 -14.15 4.48
CA LEU A 224 -20.95 -12.81 4.15
C LEU A 224 -21.11 -11.95 5.41
N VAL A 225 -21.63 -12.52 6.50
CA VAL A 225 -21.73 -11.83 7.80
C VAL A 225 -20.35 -11.44 8.32
N SER A 226 -19.43 -12.40 8.37
CA SER A 226 -18.05 -12.12 8.81
C SER A 226 -17.36 -11.09 7.91
N TRP A 227 -17.57 -11.20 6.59
CA TRP A 227 -17.00 -10.23 5.66
C TRP A 227 -17.59 -8.83 5.87
N LEU A 228 -18.89 -8.68 6.06
CA LEU A 228 -19.52 -7.38 6.33
C LEU A 228 -19.00 -6.75 7.63
N LEU A 229 -18.82 -7.53 8.68
CA LEU A 229 -18.23 -7.03 9.93
C LEU A 229 -16.78 -6.57 9.74
N ILE A 230 -15.97 -7.36 9.04
CA ILE A 230 -14.58 -6.98 8.74
C ILE A 230 -14.56 -5.76 7.81
N ALA A 231 -15.45 -5.68 6.82
CA ALA A 231 -15.56 -4.55 5.91
C ALA A 231 -15.95 -3.26 6.65
N THR A 232 -16.87 -3.34 7.60
CA THR A 232 -17.24 -2.23 8.48
C THR A 232 -16.04 -1.81 9.34
N GLY A 233 -15.32 -2.76 9.91
CA GLY A 233 -14.15 -2.49 10.74
C GLY A 233 -12.99 -1.87 9.95
N PHE A 234 -12.59 -2.47 8.85
CA PHE A 234 -11.52 -1.96 8.00
C PHE A 234 -11.91 -0.64 7.32
N GLY A 235 -13.18 -0.52 6.91
CA GLY A 235 -13.73 0.72 6.36
C GLY A 235 -13.70 1.85 7.38
N GLY A 236 -14.16 1.59 8.60
CA GLY A 236 -14.13 2.57 9.69
C GLY A 236 -12.72 3.00 10.06
N LEU A 237 -11.76 2.07 10.15
CA LEU A 237 -10.35 2.42 10.33
C LEU A 237 -9.82 3.26 9.16
N THR A 238 -10.16 2.90 7.91
CA THR A 238 -9.74 3.67 6.73
C THR A 238 -10.28 5.10 6.80
N VAL A 239 -11.56 5.28 7.10
CA VAL A 239 -12.18 6.61 7.27
C VAL A 239 -11.48 7.39 8.38
N ALA A 240 -11.29 6.77 9.54
CA ALA A 240 -10.66 7.43 10.67
C ALA A 240 -9.25 7.93 10.35
N PHE A 241 -8.41 7.11 9.71
CA PHE A 241 -7.03 7.50 9.40
C PHE A 241 -6.91 8.44 8.18
N VAL A 242 -7.82 8.38 7.21
CA VAL A 242 -7.83 9.32 6.08
C VAL A 242 -8.36 10.69 6.51
N MET A 243 -9.40 10.73 7.33
CA MET A 243 -10.08 11.98 7.72
C MET A 243 -9.55 12.56 9.04
N GLY A 244 -8.96 11.73 9.91
CA GLY A 244 -8.56 12.12 11.25
C GLY A 244 -7.56 13.28 11.28
N SER A 245 -6.56 13.26 10.40
CA SER A 245 -5.58 14.37 10.30
C SER A 245 -6.17 15.68 9.80
N LEU A 246 -7.31 15.64 9.09
CA LEU A 246 -8.01 16.81 8.57
C LEU A 246 -8.98 17.42 9.59
N HIS A 247 -9.44 16.62 10.55
CA HIS A 247 -10.41 17.00 11.59
C HIS A 247 -9.82 17.00 13.00
N TRP A 248 -8.51 17.03 13.15
CA TRP A 248 -7.81 17.01 14.45
C TRP A 248 -8.30 15.93 15.41
N TRP A 249 -8.73 14.79 14.88
CA TRP A 249 -9.17 13.58 15.61
C TRP A 249 -10.24 13.85 16.68
N THR A 250 -9.95 14.73 17.64
CA THR A 250 -10.80 15.02 18.80
C THR A 250 -11.85 16.09 18.56
N ASP A 251 -11.71 16.88 17.49
CA ASP A 251 -12.62 18.00 17.19
C ASP A 251 -13.87 17.55 16.41
N ALA A 252 -13.88 16.29 15.99
CA ALA A 252 -14.99 15.69 15.25
C ALA A 252 -15.52 14.44 15.97
N ASP A 253 -16.58 14.61 16.76
CA ASP A 253 -17.20 13.53 17.55
C ASP A 253 -17.57 12.30 16.74
N TRP A 254 -17.97 12.48 15.48
CA TRP A 254 -18.34 11.40 14.58
C TRP A 254 -17.18 10.43 14.29
N LEU A 255 -15.91 10.90 14.32
CA LEU A 255 -14.73 10.03 14.16
C LEU A 255 -14.63 9.04 15.32
N GLY A 256 -14.91 9.48 16.55
CA GLY A 256 -14.97 8.60 17.73
C GLY A 256 -16.02 7.50 17.56
N TRP A 257 -17.21 7.85 17.06
CA TRP A 257 -18.27 6.86 16.80
C TRP A 257 -17.90 5.87 15.69
N VAL A 258 -17.25 6.35 14.61
CA VAL A 258 -16.75 5.48 13.54
C VAL A 258 -15.69 4.51 14.06
N LEU A 259 -14.76 4.96 14.89
CA LEU A 259 -13.76 4.09 15.53
C LEU A 259 -14.38 3.08 16.47
N ALA A 260 -15.33 3.51 17.31
CA ALA A 260 -16.04 2.61 18.21
C ALA A 260 -16.80 1.50 17.44
N LEU A 261 -17.51 1.88 16.36
CA LEU A 261 -18.18 0.94 15.48
C LEU A 261 -17.19 -0.02 14.82
N ALA A 262 -16.05 0.48 14.35
CA ALA A 262 -15.01 -0.35 13.75
C ALA A 262 -14.46 -1.38 14.73
N ILE A 263 -14.17 -0.99 15.97
CA ILE A 263 -13.68 -1.87 17.03
C ILE A 263 -14.71 -2.94 17.38
N VAL A 264 -15.97 -2.55 17.57
CA VAL A 264 -17.09 -3.49 17.85
C VAL A 264 -17.24 -4.48 16.69
N ALA A 265 -17.27 -4.01 15.45
CA ALA A 265 -17.43 -4.87 14.28
C ALA A 265 -16.26 -5.87 14.14
N LEU A 266 -15.02 -5.43 14.33
CA LEU A 266 -13.83 -6.32 14.29
C LEU A 266 -13.85 -7.33 15.45
N THR A 267 -14.23 -6.90 16.64
CA THR A 267 -14.32 -7.80 17.80
C THR A 267 -15.37 -8.89 17.56
N LEU A 268 -16.55 -8.52 17.06
CA LEU A 268 -17.59 -9.50 16.71
C LEU A 268 -17.12 -10.45 15.60
N ALA A 269 -16.44 -9.92 14.56
CA ALA A 269 -15.86 -10.75 13.50
C ALA A 269 -14.87 -11.77 14.07
N VAL A 270 -13.95 -11.35 14.93
CA VAL A 270 -12.96 -12.22 15.60
C VAL A 270 -13.66 -13.29 16.41
N VAL A 271 -14.66 -12.94 17.23
CA VAL A 271 -15.42 -13.91 18.04
C VAL A 271 -16.11 -14.93 17.15
N ILE A 272 -16.77 -14.50 16.07
CA ILE A 272 -17.43 -15.40 15.13
C ILE A 272 -16.41 -16.34 14.47
N GLU A 273 -15.30 -15.81 13.93
CA GLU A 273 -14.30 -16.59 13.21
C GLU A 273 -13.55 -17.59 14.12
N LEU A 274 -13.36 -17.30 15.40
CA LEU A 274 -12.77 -18.23 16.37
C LEU A 274 -13.64 -19.47 16.64
N HIS A 275 -14.97 -19.36 16.52
CA HIS A 275 -15.91 -20.44 16.82
C HIS A 275 -16.36 -21.21 15.57
N ARG A 276 -15.95 -20.79 14.36
CA ARG A 276 -16.34 -21.44 13.11
C ARG A 276 -15.45 -22.64 12.78
N LYS A 277 -16.04 -23.72 12.26
CA LYS A 277 -15.30 -24.89 11.77
C LYS A 277 -14.53 -24.62 10.47
N ALA A 278 -15.08 -23.76 9.61
CA ALA A 278 -14.46 -23.33 8.36
C ALA A 278 -14.43 -21.80 8.31
N PRO A 279 -13.49 -21.15 8.98
CA PRO A 279 -13.41 -19.70 9.09
C PRO A 279 -13.06 -19.05 7.73
N LEU A 280 -13.50 -17.80 7.54
CA LEU A 280 -13.07 -16.96 6.44
C LEU A 280 -11.60 -16.57 6.62
N LEU A 281 -11.20 -16.32 7.87
CA LEU A 281 -9.87 -15.97 8.30
C LEU A 281 -9.49 -16.79 9.55
N ASP A 282 -8.42 -17.57 9.48
CA ASP A 282 -7.93 -18.34 10.63
C ASP A 282 -7.24 -17.41 11.64
N ILE A 283 -8.03 -16.93 12.61
CA ILE A 283 -7.55 -16.00 13.66
C ILE A 283 -6.45 -16.66 14.52
N ARG A 284 -6.57 -17.95 14.82
CA ARG A 284 -5.57 -18.65 15.65
C ARG A 284 -4.21 -18.69 14.99
N TRP A 285 -4.19 -18.89 13.66
CA TRP A 285 -2.96 -18.82 12.89
C TRP A 285 -2.45 -17.38 12.77
N LEU A 286 -3.35 -16.41 12.57
CA LEU A 286 -3.01 -15.00 12.43
C LEU A 286 -2.30 -14.44 13.68
N VAL A 287 -2.74 -14.83 14.88
CA VAL A 287 -2.10 -14.42 16.15
C VAL A 287 -0.88 -15.28 16.51
N SER A 288 -0.46 -16.23 15.66
CA SER A 288 0.79 -16.96 15.89
C SER A 288 1.98 -15.99 15.87
N PRO A 289 3.04 -16.24 16.70
CA PRO A 289 4.18 -15.31 16.79
C PRO A 289 4.83 -15.00 15.45
N ALA A 290 4.93 -15.99 14.56
CA ALA A 290 5.51 -15.81 13.22
C ALA A 290 4.66 -14.88 12.34
N MET A 291 3.32 -15.01 12.38
CA MET A 291 2.42 -14.16 11.60
C MET A 291 2.29 -12.76 12.19
N LEU A 292 2.25 -12.63 13.51
CA LEU A 292 2.26 -11.32 14.17
C LEU A 292 3.54 -10.55 13.83
N HIS A 293 4.70 -11.21 13.89
CA HIS A 293 5.97 -10.60 13.51
C HIS A 293 5.95 -10.15 12.04
N LEU A 294 5.49 -11.00 11.12
CA LEU A 294 5.40 -10.65 9.70
C LEU A 294 4.42 -9.49 9.46
N THR A 295 3.23 -9.53 10.06
CA THR A 295 2.21 -8.49 9.93
C THR A 295 2.70 -7.16 10.48
N ALA A 296 3.31 -7.16 11.68
CA ALA A 296 3.92 -5.97 12.26
C ALA A 296 5.03 -5.40 11.37
N THR A 297 5.90 -6.26 10.84
CA THR A 297 6.97 -5.86 9.92
C THR A 297 6.40 -5.20 8.65
N LEU A 298 5.36 -5.77 8.05
CA LEU A 298 4.70 -5.20 6.88
C LEU A 298 4.00 -3.87 7.19
N LEU A 299 3.37 -3.73 8.37
CA LEU A 299 2.74 -2.48 8.79
C LEU A 299 3.77 -1.38 9.04
N ILE A 300 4.85 -1.67 9.77
CA ILE A 300 5.94 -0.71 10.01
C ILE A 300 6.56 -0.29 8.67
N PHE A 301 6.78 -1.23 7.79
CA PHE A 301 7.30 -0.94 6.45
C PHE A 301 6.36 -0.01 5.66
N ARG A 302 5.05 -0.24 5.71
CA ARG A 302 4.06 0.66 5.07
C ARG A 302 4.03 2.05 5.70
N LEU A 303 4.24 2.15 7.02
CA LEU A 303 4.37 3.43 7.71
C LEU A 303 5.59 4.21 7.20
N VAL A 304 6.74 3.55 7.11
CA VAL A 304 7.99 4.14 6.60
C VAL A 304 7.83 4.60 5.15
N LEU A 305 7.17 3.83 4.28
CA LEU A 305 6.90 4.22 2.89
C LEU A 305 5.86 5.35 2.74
N SER A 306 5.20 5.77 3.82
CA SER A 306 4.25 6.90 3.78
C SER A 306 4.94 8.23 3.49
N GLU A 307 6.24 8.34 3.74
CA GLU A 307 7.08 9.45 3.32
C GLU A 307 6.96 9.70 1.81
N GLN A 308 7.11 8.65 0.99
CA GLN A 308 7.06 8.78 -0.46
C GLN A 308 5.66 9.09 -1.00
N SER A 309 4.62 8.55 -0.37
CA SER A 309 3.23 8.73 -0.83
C SER A 309 2.59 10.02 -0.33
N SER A 310 2.92 10.47 0.88
CA SER A 310 2.28 11.58 1.58
C SER A 310 3.25 12.69 2.03
N GLY A 311 4.55 12.44 2.06
CA GLY A 311 5.58 13.40 2.42
C GLY A 311 5.96 14.31 1.25
N ALA A 312 6.87 13.86 0.39
CA ALA A 312 7.42 14.67 -0.69
C ALA A 312 6.36 15.33 -1.59
N PRO A 313 5.28 14.65 -2.04
CA PRO A 313 4.27 15.30 -2.88
C PRO A 313 3.58 16.48 -2.21
N ARG A 314 3.24 16.35 -0.93
CA ARG A 314 2.54 17.41 -0.18
C ARG A 314 3.49 18.54 0.21
N MET A 315 4.73 18.21 0.57
CA MET A 315 5.75 19.24 0.84
C MET A 315 5.94 20.15 -0.38
N PHE A 316 6.08 19.57 -1.58
CA PHE A 316 6.22 20.35 -2.79
C PHE A 316 4.95 21.19 -3.12
N GLN A 317 3.75 20.69 -2.81
CA GLN A 317 2.52 21.50 -2.93
C GLN A 317 2.54 22.72 -1.99
N VAL A 318 3.01 22.57 -0.75
CA VAL A 318 3.19 23.68 0.19
C VAL A 318 4.23 24.68 -0.33
N LEU A 319 5.29 24.20 -0.98
CA LEU A 319 6.31 25.05 -1.62
C LEU A 319 5.85 25.67 -2.96
N GLY A 320 4.59 25.49 -3.35
CA GLY A 320 4.03 26.06 -4.59
C GLY A 320 4.53 25.38 -5.87
N VAL A 321 5.14 24.19 -5.78
CA VAL A 321 5.58 23.42 -6.96
C VAL A 321 4.38 22.81 -7.65
N THR A 322 4.26 23.03 -8.96
CA THR A 322 3.16 22.49 -9.75
C THR A 322 3.31 21.01 -10.04
N GLN A 323 2.22 20.35 -10.44
CA GLN A 323 2.26 18.91 -10.74
C GLN A 323 3.14 18.59 -11.94
N GLU A 324 3.20 19.48 -12.94
CA GLU A 324 4.06 19.36 -14.12
C GLU A 324 5.54 19.33 -13.75
N GLN A 325 5.93 20.15 -12.77
CA GLN A 325 7.30 20.20 -12.26
C GLN A 325 7.69 18.94 -11.46
N LEU A 326 6.71 18.20 -10.97
CA LEU A 326 6.92 16.93 -10.25
C LEU A 326 7.06 15.72 -11.20
N VAL A 327 6.68 15.83 -12.47
CA VAL A 327 6.70 14.73 -13.44
C VAL A 327 8.06 14.03 -13.52
N PRO A 328 9.22 14.73 -13.65
CA PRO A 328 10.52 14.05 -13.71
C PRO A 328 10.84 13.26 -12.44
N LEU A 329 10.49 13.78 -11.26
CA LEU A 329 10.69 13.09 -9.99
C LEU A 329 9.88 11.78 -9.93
N PHE A 330 8.58 11.82 -10.27
CA PHE A 330 7.73 10.64 -10.21
C PHE A 330 8.01 9.63 -11.34
N ALA A 331 8.51 10.09 -12.49
CA ALA A 331 9.03 9.21 -13.52
C ALA A 331 10.25 8.42 -13.02
N LEU A 332 11.18 9.09 -12.32
CA LEU A 332 12.34 8.45 -11.72
C LEU A 332 11.94 7.48 -10.60
N ILE A 333 11.00 7.86 -9.71
CA ILE A 333 10.45 7.00 -8.67
C ILE A 333 9.83 5.73 -9.30
N SER A 334 9.04 5.90 -10.36
CA SER A 334 8.42 4.77 -11.09
C SER A 334 9.48 3.85 -11.69
N ALA A 335 10.50 4.41 -12.33
CA ALA A 335 11.62 3.65 -12.89
C ALA A 335 12.41 2.91 -11.80
N ALA A 336 12.73 3.58 -10.68
CA ALA A 336 13.45 2.99 -9.56
C ALA A 336 12.66 1.84 -8.91
N THR A 337 11.32 1.96 -8.80
CA THR A 337 10.44 0.89 -8.31
C THR A 337 10.53 -0.35 -9.21
N VAL A 338 10.46 -0.18 -10.52
CA VAL A 338 10.59 -1.28 -11.49
C VAL A 338 11.99 -1.88 -11.45
N LEU A 339 13.03 -1.05 -11.43
CA LEU A 339 14.42 -1.51 -11.34
C LEU A 339 14.69 -2.28 -10.06
N GLY A 340 14.12 -1.87 -8.92
CA GLY A 340 14.20 -2.63 -7.66
C GLY A 340 13.59 -4.03 -7.78
N GLY A 341 12.45 -4.17 -8.46
CA GLY A 341 11.84 -5.48 -8.76
C GLY A 341 12.71 -6.33 -9.69
N LEU A 342 13.25 -5.74 -10.76
CA LEU A 342 14.11 -6.44 -11.73
C LEU A 342 15.43 -6.88 -11.10
N ALA A 343 16.05 -6.05 -10.26
CA ALA A 343 17.32 -6.34 -9.60
C ALA A 343 17.26 -7.55 -8.66
N LEU A 344 16.07 -7.89 -8.15
CA LEU A 344 15.88 -9.08 -7.31
C LEU A 344 15.96 -10.39 -8.08
N ILE A 345 15.58 -10.41 -9.36
CA ILE A 345 15.36 -11.64 -10.15
C ILE A 345 16.55 -12.60 -10.11
N PRO A 346 17.80 -12.18 -10.39
CA PRO A 346 18.94 -13.10 -10.41
C PRO A 346 19.34 -13.61 -9.03
N PHE A 347 19.01 -12.87 -7.97
CA PHE A 347 19.49 -13.13 -6.61
C PHE A 347 18.44 -13.70 -5.67
N MET A 348 17.15 -13.74 -6.08
CA MET A 348 16.01 -14.12 -5.24
C MET A 348 16.11 -15.56 -4.74
N LYS A 349 16.48 -15.72 -3.48
CA LYS A 349 16.54 -16.99 -2.75
C LYS A 349 16.03 -16.79 -1.32
N PRO A 350 15.36 -17.79 -0.70
CA PRO A 350 14.85 -17.69 0.67
C PRO A 350 15.93 -17.37 1.71
N GLU A 351 17.14 -17.89 1.52
CA GLU A 351 18.27 -17.70 2.45
C GLU A 351 18.80 -16.26 2.41
N ARG A 352 18.57 -15.54 1.31
CA ARG A 352 19.06 -14.15 1.11
C ARG A 352 18.05 -13.08 1.53
N VAL A 353 16.84 -13.47 1.96
CA VAL A 353 15.81 -12.52 2.38
C VAL A 353 16.31 -11.53 3.43
N PRO A 354 17.04 -11.92 4.49
CA PRO A 354 17.56 -10.96 5.45
C PRO A 354 18.51 -9.93 4.83
N LEU A 355 19.35 -10.35 3.87
CA LEU A 355 20.27 -9.44 3.17
C LEU A 355 19.50 -8.38 2.37
N PHE A 356 18.43 -8.78 1.67
CA PHE A 356 17.60 -7.81 0.93
C PHE A 356 16.93 -6.81 1.86
N HIS A 357 16.45 -7.26 3.03
CA HIS A 357 15.87 -6.38 4.03
C HIS A 357 16.91 -5.41 4.62
N VAL A 358 18.14 -5.85 4.87
CA VAL A 358 19.24 -4.98 5.32
C VAL A 358 19.51 -3.90 4.27
N ILE A 359 19.69 -4.28 3.00
CA ILE A 359 19.93 -3.33 1.91
C ILE A 359 18.77 -2.33 1.80
N ALA A 360 17.53 -2.80 1.83
CA ALA A 360 16.36 -1.94 1.74
C ALA A 360 16.29 -0.94 2.90
N LEU A 361 16.51 -1.39 4.15
CA LEU A 361 16.47 -0.51 5.31
C LEU A 361 17.60 0.51 5.31
N VAL A 362 18.81 0.15 4.84
CA VAL A 362 19.91 1.10 4.65
C VAL A 362 19.54 2.18 3.64
N LEU A 363 19.00 1.79 2.48
CA LEU A 363 18.60 2.73 1.44
C LEU A 363 17.47 3.67 1.90
N ILE A 364 16.47 3.14 2.63
CA ILE A 364 15.38 3.95 3.19
C ILE A 364 15.94 4.92 4.24
N ALA A 365 16.77 4.44 5.18
CA ALA A 365 17.35 5.28 6.21
C ALA A 365 18.21 6.40 5.59
N ALA A 366 19.04 6.08 4.61
CA ALA A 366 19.86 7.08 3.92
C ALA A 366 18.99 8.10 3.15
N GLY A 367 17.98 7.64 2.41
CA GLY A 367 17.06 8.51 1.67
C GLY A 367 16.29 9.45 2.60
N ALA A 368 15.69 8.92 3.66
CA ALA A 368 14.94 9.72 4.63
C ALA A 368 15.83 10.72 5.40
N PHE A 369 17.07 10.33 5.71
CA PHE A 369 18.05 11.25 6.31
C PHE A 369 18.40 12.39 5.36
N MET A 370 18.60 12.12 4.06
CA MET A 370 18.84 13.18 3.07
C MET A 370 17.65 14.14 2.98
N ASP A 371 16.43 13.62 2.95
CA ASP A 371 15.21 14.42 2.82
C ASP A 371 14.90 15.25 4.07
N SER A 372 15.42 14.85 5.25
CA SER A 372 15.23 15.59 6.51
C SER A 372 15.98 16.94 6.58
N HIS A 373 16.70 17.32 5.54
CA HIS A 373 17.42 18.59 5.43
C HIS A 373 16.85 19.53 4.36
N ALA A 374 15.57 19.38 4.04
CA ALA A 374 14.88 20.25 3.08
C ALA A 374 14.78 21.69 3.59
N THR A 375 14.77 22.65 2.67
CA THR A 375 14.58 24.09 2.92
C THR A 375 13.41 24.62 2.09
N MET A 376 13.03 25.88 2.27
CA MET A 376 12.04 26.54 1.42
C MET A 376 12.46 26.60 -0.06
N ASP A 377 13.76 26.55 -0.33
CA ASP A 377 14.32 26.58 -1.69
C ASP A 377 14.49 25.18 -2.29
N THR A 378 14.12 24.13 -1.55
CA THR A 378 14.21 22.76 -2.05
C THR A 378 13.27 22.56 -3.24
N ARG A 379 13.82 22.01 -4.33
CA ARG A 379 13.10 21.72 -5.58
C ARG A 379 13.16 20.21 -5.87
N PRO A 380 12.25 19.68 -6.69
CA PRO A 380 12.15 18.24 -6.97
C PRO A 380 13.48 17.59 -7.40
N ALA A 381 14.31 18.30 -8.14
CA ALA A 381 15.62 17.81 -8.60
C ALA A 381 16.57 17.42 -7.46
N GLN A 382 16.49 18.11 -6.32
CA GLN A 382 17.35 17.86 -5.16
C GLN A 382 16.97 16.59 -4.39
N MET A 383 15.70 16.16 -4.47
CA MET A 383 15.20 14.94 -3.83
C MET A 383 15.18 13.73 -4.77
N MET A 384 15.65 13.84 -6.00
CA MET A 384 15.62 12.73 -6.97
C MET A 384 16.37 11.49 -6.47
N LEU A 385 17.58 11.68 -5.91
CA LEU A 385 18.40 10.56 -5.45
C LEU A 385 17.78 9.86 -4.24
N SER A 386 17.40 10.61 -3.23
CA SER A 386 16.79 10.08 -1.99
C SER A 386 15.49 9.34 -2.28
N GLN A 387 14.61 9.94 -3.07
CA GLN A 387 13.34 9.34 -3.44
C GLN A 387 13.48 8.12 -4.36
N ALA A 388 14.49 8.10 -5.24
CA ALA A 388 14.81 6.90 -6.03
C ALA A 388 15.34 5.76 -5.14
N MET A 389 16.17 6.05 -4.13
CA MET A 389 16.64 5.06 -3.16
C MET A 389 15.49 4.45 -2.38
N ILE A 390 14.55 5.25 -1.88
CA ILE A 390 13.37 4.79 -1.14
C ILE A 390 12.46 3.94 -2.04
N ALA A 391 12.23 4.36 -3.29
CA ALA A 391 11.42 3.63 -4.26
C ALA A 391 12.00 2.26 -4.62
N PHE A 392 13.30 2.22 -4.91
CA PHE A 392 14.03 0.98 -5.17
C PHE A 392 13.95 0.04 -3.97
N ALA A 393 14.19 0.57 -2.76
CA ALA A 393 14.15 -0.17 -1.52
C ALA A 393 12.76 -0.74 -1.24
N GLY A 394 11.69 -0.02 -1.61
CA GLY A 394 10.31 -0.49 -1.47
C GLY A 394 10.07 -1.83 -2.17
N SER A 395 10.46 -1.95 -3.42
CA SER A 395 10.38 -3.20 -4.18
C SER A 395 11.34 -4.26 -3.64
N PHE A 396 12.54 -3.84 -3.22
CA PHE A 396 13.59 -4.71 -2.70
C PHE A 396 13.23 -5.35 -1.35
N PHE A 397 12.33 -4.73 -0.58
CA PHE A 397 11.82 -5.26 0.68
C PHE A 397 10.59 -6.16 0.48
N LEU A 398 9.61 -5.68 -0.30
CA LEU A 398 8.27 -6.26 -0.30
C LEU A 398 8.21 -7.66 -0.91
N ALA A 399 8.93 -7.89 -2.02
CA ALA A 399 8.90 -9.18 -2.72
C ALA A 399 9.56 -10.32 -1.91
N PRO A 400 10.75 -10.13 -1.28
CA PRO A 400 11.32 -11.13 -0.37
C PRO A 400 10.46 -11.39 0.87
N ALA A 401 9.83 -10.36 1.46
CA ALA A 401 8.92 -10.51 2.59
C ALA A 401 7.70 -11.38 2.22
N MET A 402 7.09 -11.11 1.06
CA MET A 402 5.98 -11.93 0.55
C MET A 402 6.41 -13.36 0.26
N MET A 403 7.57 -13.58 -0.34
CA MET A 403 8.11 -14.92 -0.58
C MET A 403 8.26 -15.71 0.72
N ARG A 404 8.86 -15.11 1.75
CA ARG A 404 9.05 -15.78 3.05
C ARG A 404 7.73 -16.13 3.72
N GLY A 405 6.77 -15.20 3.69
CA GLY A 405 5.43 -15.44 4.24
C GLY A 405 4.67 -16.53 3.49
N LEU A 406 4.76 -16.55 2.17
CA LEU A 406 4.14 -17.57 1.33
C LEU A 406 4.75 -18.96 1.56
N LEU A 407 6.07 -19.07 1.68
CA LEU A 407 6.76 -20.31 2.02
C LEU A 407 6.39 -20.82 3.42
N SER A 408 6.26 -19.90 4.39
CA SER A 408 5.80 -20.26 5.75
C SER A 408 4.36 -20.77 5.76
N ALA A 409 3.48 -20.20 4.94
CA ALA A 409 2.11 -20.67 4.78
C ALA A 409 2.05 -22.04 4.09
N LEU A 410 2.83 -22.23 3.01
CA LEU A 410 2.94 -23.50 2.30
C LEU A 410 3.41 -24.65 3.20
N ALA A 411 4.37 -24.39 4.08
CA ALA A 411 4.88 -25.38 5.03
C ALA A 411 3.82 -25.89 6.02
N ARG A 412 2.73 -25.13 6.24
CA ARG A 412 1.60 -25.51 7.10
C ARG A 412 0.43 -26.15 6.34
N GLY A 413 0.41 -25.98 5.02
CA GLY A 413 -0.60 -26.57 4.16
C GLY A 413 -1.22 -25.58 3.17
N PRO A 414 -1.85 -26.08 2.10
CA PRO A 414 -2.36 -25.25 1.00
C PRO A 414 -3.45 -24.24 1.44
N ASN A 415 -4.22 -24.55 2.48
CA ASN A 415 -5.27 -23.66 2.99
C ASN A 415 -4.70 -22.36 3.60
N TYR A 416 -3.47 -22.40 4.14
CA TYR A 416 -2.82 -21.23 4.76
C TYR A 416 -2.26 -20.24 3.74
N ILE A 417 -2.00 -20.68 2.50
CA ILE A 417 -1.60 -19.76 1.40
C ILE A 417 -2.64 -18.69 1.22
N LEU A 418 -3.90 -19.10 1.25
CA LEU A 418 -5.05 -18.25 1.06
C LEU A 418 -5.15 -17.18 2.16
N SER A 419 -5.09 -17.62 3.41
CA SER A 419 -5.11 -16.72 4.57
C SER A 419 -3.91 -15.76 4.55
N PHE A 420 -2.72 -16.23 4.13
CA PHE A 420 -1.56 -15.37 3.97
C PHE A 420 -1.75 -14.27 2.91
N VAL A 421 -2.24 -14.62 1.72
CA VAL A 421 -2.48 -13.64 0.64
C VAL A 421 -3.49 -12.58 1.07
N ILE A 422 -4.54 -12.99 1.77
CA ILE A 422 -5.52 -12.06 2.34
C ILE A 422 -4.84 -11.08 3.30
N VAL A 423 -4.14 -11.60 4.31
CA VAL A 423 -3.44 -10.77 5.30
C VAL A 423 -2.48 -9.81 4.63
N PHE A 424 -1.71 -10.30 3.65
CA PHE A 424 -0.78 -9.47 2.90
C PHE A 424 -1.49 -8.32 2.16
N LEU A 425 -2.53 -8.61 1.37
CA LEU A 425 -3.26 -7.58 0.61
C LEU A 425 -3.98 -6.59 1.53
N SER A 426 -4.60 -7.08 2.61
CA SER A 426 -5.26 -6.21 3.59
C SER A 426 -4.27 -5.33 4.34
N THR A 427 -3.10 -5.85 4.74
CA THR A 427 -2.04 -5.04 5.37
C THR A 427 -1.46 -4.01 4.41
N GLN A 428 -1.35 -4.31 3.11
CA GLN A 428 -0.89 -3.33 2.13
C GLN A 428 -1.89 -2.18 1.98
N SER A 429 -3.19 -2.47 1.90
CA SER A 429 -4.23 -1.46 1.73
C SER A 429 -4.45 -0.64 3.01
N LEU A 430 -4.73 -1.32 4.12
CA LEU A 430 -5.01 -0.68 5.41
C LEU A 430 -3.77 0.00 5.98
N GLY A 431 -2.60 -0.65 5.87
CA GLY A 431 -1.32 -0.08 6.33
C GLY A 431 -0.96 1.19 5.58
N GLY A 432 -1.32 1.31 4.28
CA GLY A 432 -1.17 2.54 3.52
C GLY A 432 -2.04 3.69 4.06
N ALA A 433 -3.30 3.42 4.39
CA ALA A 433 -4.21 4.41 4.97
C ALA A 433 -3.76 4.85 6.37
N ILE A 434 -3.44 3.88 7.24
CA ILE A 434 -2.94 4.14 8.59
C ILE A 434 -1.63 4.93 8.55
N GLY A 435 -0.67 4.49 7.73
CA GLY A 435 0.62 5.15 7.61
C GLY A 435 0.50 6.59 7.12
N SER A 436 -0.29 6.82 6.07
CA SER A 436 -0.55 8.17 5.54
C SER A 436 -1.25 9.07 6.57
N GLY A 437 -2.24 8.53 7.30
CA GLY A 437 -2.95 9.27 8.35
C GLY A 437 -2.04 9.66 9.52
N LEU A 438 -1.25 8.72 10.03
CA LEU A 438 -0.30 8.98 11.12
C LEU A 438 0.79 9.96 10.70
N PHE A 439 1.34 9.80 9.50
CA PHE A 439 2.37 10.69 8.96
C PHE A 439 1.84 12.12 8.81
N SER A 440 0.63 12.28 8.24
CA SER A 440 -0.01 13.60 8.11
C SER A 440 -0.35 14.22 9.47
N THR A 441 -0.82 13.42 10.44
CA THR A 441 -1.10 13.89 11.80
C THR A 441 0.17 14.40 12.47
N PHE A 442 1.27 13.66 12.37
CA PHE A 442 2.56 14.07 12.91
C PHE A 442 3.02 15.40 12.33
N ILE A 443 2.96 15.55 11.00
CA ILE A 443 3.33 16.82 10.32
C ILE A 443 2.47 17.96 10.80
N ASN A 444 1.15 17.80 10.88
CA ASN A 444 0.25 18.86 11.34
C ASN A 444 0.57 19.31 12.77
N HIS A 445 0.83 18.37 13.68
CA HIS A 445 1.24 18.71 15.06
C HIS A 445 2.58 19.43 15.11
N ARG A 446 3.57 18.96 14.36
CA ARG A 446 4.89 19.60 14.31
C ARG A 446 4.81 20.97 13.68
N GLN A 447 4.01 21.15 12.64
CA GLN A 447 3.80 22.44 11.97
C GLN A 447 3.24 23.47 12.94
N VAL A 448 2.24 23.12 13.74
CA VAL A 448 1.67 24.05 14.75
C VAL A 448 2.73 24.46 15.77
N LEU A 449 3.54 23.52 16.26
CA LEU A 449 4.62 23.80 17.21
C LEU A 449 5.67 24.72 16.59
N HIS A 450 6.16 24.43 15.38
CA HIS A 450 7.14 25.29 14.71
C HIS A 450 6.59 26.67 14.39
N LEU A 451 5.31 26.75 13.96
CA LEU A 451 4.66 28.04 13.70
C LEU A 451 4.54 28.88 14.98
N GLN A 452 4.25 28.24 16.12
CA GLN A 452 4.21 28.95 17.39
C GLN A 452 5.57 29.55 17.75
N VAL A 453 6.65 28.78 17.66
CA VAL A 453 8.02 29.23 17.91
C VAL A 453 8.39 30.38 16.97
N LEU A 454 8.13 30.25 15.66
CA LEU A 454 8.41 31.30 14.69
C LEU A 454 7.61 32.60 14.97
N ARG A 455 6.38 32.46 15.45
CA ARG A 455 5.56 33.67 15.83
C ARG A 455 6.10 34.36 17.05
N GLU A 456 6.70 33.66 18.00
CA GLU A 456 7.34 34.23 19.17
C GLU A 456 8.59 35.03 18.79
N GLU A 457 9.30 34.64 17.72
CA GLU A 457 10.46 35.36 17.19
C GLU A 457 10.10 36.54 16.27
N LEU A 458 8.96 36.46 15.55
CA LEU A 458 8.49 37.49 14.61
C LEU A 458 7.69 38.60 15.32
N VAL A 459 8.34 39.32 16.24
CA VAL A 459 7.71 40.43 16.96
C VAL A 459 7.86 41.72 16.14
N ALA A 460 6.76 42.42 15.92
CA ALA A 460 6.74 43.66 15.13
C ALA A 460 7.64 44.79 15.70
N ALA A 461 7.98 44.74 16.99
CA ALA A 461 8.89 45.67 17.63
C ALA A 461 10.39 45.33 17.41
N ASP A 462 10.69 44.12 16.89
CA ASP A 462 12.07 43.75 16.53
C ASP A 462 12.50 44.56 15.31
N PRO A 463 13.71 45.19 15.33
CA PRO A 463 14.20 46.03 14.23
C PRO A 463 14.30 45.28 12.89
N LEU A 464 14.65 43.98 12.89
CA LEU A 464 14.74 43.19 11.66
C LEU A 464 13.35 42.92 11.08
N THR A 465 12.41 42.51 11.92
CA THR A 465 11.01 42.32 11.51
C THR A 465 10.38 43.60 11.00
N ALA A 466 10.61 44.72 11.67
CA ALA A 466 10.11 46.02 11.23
C ALA A 466 10.72 46.46 9.88
N ALA A 467 12.01 46.23 9.67
CA ALA A 467 12.69 46.51 8.40
C ALA A 467 12.13 45.63 7.25
N GLU A 468 11.88 44.36 7.49
CA GLU A 468 11.28 43.44 6.50
C GLU A 468 9.86 43.88 6.14
N ILE A 469 9.04 44.25 7.14
CA ILE A 469 7.68 44.79 6.88
C ILE A 469 7.77 46.04 6.02
N ALA A 470 8.67 47.00 6.34
CA ALA A 470 8.85 48.22 5.58
C ALA A 470 9.32 47.95 4.14
N GLN A 471 10.27 47.03 3.95
CA GLN A 471 10.77 46.64 2.63
C GLN A 471 9.67 46.03 1.75
N ARG A 472 8.90 45.07 2.27
CA ARG A 472 7.76 44.49 1.55
C ARG A 472 6.66 45.47 1.28
N SER A 473 6.34 46.35 2.25
CA SER A 473 5.37 47.42 2.07
C SER A 473 5.79 48.38 0.94
N MET A 474 7.06 48.75 0.86
CA MET A 474 7.59 49.56 -0.25
C MET A 474 7.49 48.84 -1.60
N ALA A 475 7.75 47.56 -1.66
CA ALA A 475 7.62 46.74 -2.87
C ALA A 475 6.17 46.68 -3.39
N LEU A 476 5.17 46.80 -2.51
CA LEU A 476 3.75 46.85 -2.85
C LEU A 476 3.27 48.25 -3.28
N ALA A 477 4.09 49.30 -3.16
CA ALA A 477 3.70 50.68 -3.45
C ALA A 477 3.15 50.92 -4.88
N PRO A 478 3.64 50.25 -5.93
CA PRO A 478 3.08 50.41 -7.27
C PRO A 478 1.66 49.83 -7.43
N GLN A 479 1.25 48.93 -6.55
CA GLN A 479 -0.04 48.20 -6.65
C GLN A 479 -1.08 48.72 -5.66
N ILE A 480 -0.65 49.21 -4.48
CA ILE A 480 -1.50 49.63 -3.38
C ILE A 480 -1.08 51.02 -2.91
N ALA A 481 -1.95 52.02 -3.10
CA ALA A 481 -1.64 53.42 -2.75
C ALA A 481 -1.66 53.65 -1.22
N ASP A 482 -2.59 52.99 -0.49
CA ASP A 482 -2.74 53.14 0.95
C ASP A 482 -1.62 52.47 1.74
N VAL A 483 -0.91 53.25 2.56
CA VAL A 483 0.22 52.77 3.38
C VAL A 483 -0.23 51.75 4.44
N ALA A 484 -1.38 51.95 5.07
CA ALA A 484 -1.89 51.05 6.08
C ALA A 484 -2.23 49.67 5.47
N GLN A 485 -2.84 49.65 4.29
CA GLN A 485 -3.15 48.44 3.54
C GLN A 485 -1.88 47.71 3.08
N ARG A 486 -0.85 48.43 2.60
CA ARG A 486 0.45 47.86 2.25
C ARG A 486 1.13 47.15 3.43
N ASN A 487 1.14 47.80 4.59
CA ASN A 487 1.71 47.24 5.80
C ASN A 487 0.96 46.00 6.24
N ALA A 488 -0.37 46.02 6.22
CA ALA A 488 -1.19 44.84 6.52
C ALA A 488 -0.89 43.66 5.55
N GLN A 489 -0.77 43.95 4.25
CA GLN A 489 -0.43 42.96 3.25
C GLN A 489 1.00 42.43 3.42
N ALA A 490 1.98 43.28 3.76
CA ALA A 490 3.34 42.86 4.05
C ALA A 490 3.40 41.91 5.26
N VAL A 491 2.68 42.21 6.34
CA VAL A 491 2.55 41.35 7.52
C VAL A 491 1.90 40.01 7.15
N ALA A 492 0.85 40.02 6.32
CA ALA A 492 0.19 38.81 5.87
C ALA A 492 1.13 37.90 5.04
N GLN A 493 1.98 38.48 4.17
CA GLN A 493 2.99 37.74 3.42
C GLN A 493 4.04 37.11 4.34
N ILE A 494 4.56 37.86 5.34
CA ILE A 494 5.51 37.30 6.32
C ILE A 494 4.87 36.16 7.12
N ALA A 495 3.62 36.32 7.53
CA ALA A 495 2.89 35.26 8.24
C ALA A 495 2.69 34.00 7.37
N GLN A 496 2.43 34.20 6.07
CA GLN A 496 2.34 33.09 5.10
C GLN A 496 3.68 32.37 4.94
N ASP A 497 4.78 33.10 4.78
CA ASP A 497 6.12 32.55 4.65
C ASP A 497 6.53 31.78 5.93
N ALA A 498 6.22 32.32 7.11
CA ALA A 498 6.41 31.63 8.38
C ALA A 498 5.59 30.32 8.44
N GLY A 499 4.38 30.31 7.90
CA GLY A 499 3.55 29.12 7.76
C GLY A 499 4.18 28.06 6.87
N VAL A 500 4.71 28.47 5.71
CA VAL A 500 5.44 27.56 4.79
C VAL A 500 6.71 27.03 5.44
N GLN A 501 7.50 27.89 6.09
CA GLN A 501 8.70 27.48 6.82
C GLN A 501 8.39 26.47 7.92
N ALA A 502 7.32 26.70 8.69
CA ALA A 502 6.87 25.78 9.74
C ALA A 502 6.50 24.40 9.15
N TYR A 503 5.88 24.36 7.97
CA TYR A 503 5.62 23.10 7.27
C TYR A 503 6.91 22.40 6.83
N VAL A 504 7.87 23.12 6.26
CA VAL A 504 9.17 22.54 5.86
C VAL A 504 9.87 21.92 7.07
N MET A 505 9.91 22.62 8.20
CA MET A 505 10.48 22.09 9.45
C MET A 505 9.73 20.84 9.94
N ALA A 506 8.40 20.83 9.84
CA ALA A 506 7.58 19.68 10.21
C ALA A 506 7.81 18.45 9.28
N TYR A 507 8.01 18.68 7.98
CA TYR A 507 8.40 17.62 7.05
C TYR A 507 9.79 17.08 7.36
N ASN A 508 10.75 17.94 7.68
CA ASN A 508 12.10 17.52 8.09
C ASN A 508 12.05 16.63 9.33
N ASP A 509 11.24 16.98 10.33
CA ASP A 509 11.03 16.15 11.52
C ASP A 509 10.40 14.80 11.16
N ALA A 510 9.45 14.78 10.23
CA ALA A 510 8.79 13.55 9.80
C ALA A 510 9.76 12.62 9.02
N TYR A 511 10.59 13.19 8.15
CA TYR A 511 11.64 12.45 7.44
C TYR A 511 12.70 11.94 8.40
N PHE A 512 13.11 12.75 9.37
CA PHE A 512 14.04 12.32 10.41
C PHE A 512 13.46 11.20 11.29
N LEU A 513 12.16 11.26 11.61
CA LEU A 513 11.47 10.17 12.31
C LEU A 513 11.46 8.89 11.45
N THR A 514 11.23 9.01 10.15
CA THR A 514 11.31 7.87 9.20
C THR A 514 12.70 7.26 9.20
N PHE A 515 13.75 8.09 9.17
CA PHE A 515 15.14 7.65 9.32
C PHE A 515 15.35 6.87 10.63
N LEU A 516 14.89 7.41 11.78
CA LEU A 516 15.04 6.76 13.08
C LEU A 516 14.33 5.40 13.13
N VAL A 517 13.11 5.31 12.59
CA VAL A 517 12.35 4.05 12.55
C VAL A 517 13.05 3.03 11.65
N ALA A 518 13.53 3.44 10.47
CA ALA A 518 14.26 2.57 9.56
C ALA A 518 15.60 2.10 10.17
N ALA A 519 16.35 3.00 10.81
CA ALA A 519 17.60 2.68 11.50
C ALA A 519 17.36 1.74 12.70
N ALA A 520 16.33 1.97 13.50
CA ALA A 520 15.95 1.08 14.61
C ALA A 520 15.57 -0.32 14.10
N ALA A 521 14.79 -0.40 13.01
CA ALA A 521 14.44 -1.67 12.38
C ALA A 521 15.67 -2.39 11.82
N LEU A 522 16.62 -1.65 11.23
CA LEU A 522 17.90 -2.19 10.77
C LEU A 522 18.72 -2.75 11.93
N CYS A 523 18.87 -1.98 13.02
CA CYS A 523 19.59 -2.43 14.22
C CYS A 523 18.95 -3.70 14.81
N ALA A 524 17.63 -3.74 14.92
CA ALA A 524 16.90 -4.91 15.41
C ALA A 524 17.14 -6.15 14.50
N LEU A 525 17.12 -5.97 13.18
CA LEU A 525 17.40 -7.03 12.22
C LEU A 525 18.84 -7.54 12.35
N LEU A 526 19.83 -6.63 12.43
CA LEU A 526 21.23 -7.00 12.58
C LEU A 526 21.49 -7.73 13.92
N LEU A 527 20.89 -7.28 15.01
CA LEU A 527 20.95 -7.98 16.31
C LEU A 527 20.35 -9.38 16.23
N HIS A 528 19.23 -9.53 15.53
CA HIS A 528 18.60 -10.84 15.32
C HIS A 528 19.51 -11.79 14.52
N LEU A 529 20.11 -11.30 13.43
CA LEU A 529 21.05 -12.06 12.61
C LEU A 529 22.30 -12.43 13.39
N PHE A 530 22.83 -11.51 14.19
CA PHE A 530 23.98 -11.76 15.05
C PHE A 530 23.70 -12.82 16.11
N ARG A 531 22.54 -12.72 16.76
CA ARG A 531 22.08 -13.75 17.73
C ARG A 531 21.99 -15.13 17.09
N ASP A 532 21.41 -15.22 15.91
CA ASP A 532 21.23 -16.52 15.21
C ASP A 532 22.58 -17.09 14.75
N TRP A 533 23.51 -16.22 14.30
CA TRP A 533 24.88 -16.61 13.98
C TRP A 533 25.63 -17.09 15.23
N LEU A 534 25.49 -16.41 16.37
CA LEU A 534 26.11 -16.79 17.63
C LEU A 534 25.54 -18.13 18.12
N ALA A 535 24.22 -18.29 18.09
CA ALA A 535 23.53 -19.53 18.48
C ALA A 535 23.97 -20.73 17.63
N ALA A 536 24.21 -20.52 16.32
CA ALA A 536 24.72 -21.58 15.45
C ALA A 536 26.16 -22.01 15.78
N ARG A 537 26.99 -21.09 16.33
CA ARG A 537 28.36 -21.41 16.76
C ARG A 537 28.46 -22.03 18.16
N ILE A 538 27.53 -21.66 19.05
CA ILE A 538 27.54 -22.13 20.46
C ILE A 538 26.83 -23.48 20.59
N LYS A 539 25.94 -23.89 19.67
CA LYS A 539 25.36 -25.23 19.70
C LYS A 539 26.51 -26.26 19.63
N PRO A 540 26.79 -27.02 20.72
CA PRO A 540 27.77 -28.07 20.63
C PRO A 540 27.28 -29.08 19.59
N LEU A 541 28.19 -29.62 18.81
CA LEU A 541 27.99 -30.83 18.03
C LEU A 541 27.46 -31.90 19.01
N SER A 542 26.13 -31.99 19.13
CA SER A 542 25.53 -33.05 19.95
C SER A 542 25.93 -34.36 19.30
N SER A 543 26.92 -34.99 19.97
CA SER A 543 27.32 -36.37 19.90
C SER A 543 26.51 -37.22 18.91
N SER A 544 27.09 -37.55 17.79
CA SER A 544 26.84 -38.81 17.13
C SER A 544 27.21 -39.92 18.13
N THR A 545 26.21 -40.40 18.86
CA THR A 545 26.36 -41.64 19.64
C THR A 545 26.60 -42.77 18.63
N PRO A 546 27.76 -43.44 18.64
CA PRO A 546 27.95 -44.58 17.79
C PRO A 546 27.02 -45.67 18.32
N THR A 547 26.07 -46.12 17.52
CA THR A 547 25.32 -47.34 17.76
C THR A 547 26.32 -48.50 17.81
N HIS A 548 26.68 -48.92 19.01
CA HIS A 548 27.31 -50.21 19.21
C HIS A 548 26.36 -51.29 18.70
N SER A 549 26.69 -51.86 17.55
CA SER A 549 26.16 -53.14 17.11
C SER A 549 26.75 -54.23 18.02
N GLU A 550 25.92 -54.78 18.92
CA GLU A 550 26.25 -56.04 19.58
C GLU A 550 26.35 -57.16 18.55
N PRO A 551 27.39 -57.98 18.61
CA PRO A 551 27.48 -59.19 17.79
C PRO A 551 26.55 -60.25 18.36
N LYS A 552 25.65 -60.79 17.56
CA LYS A 552 24.89 -62.01 17.84
C LYS A 552 25.85 -63.17 17.85
N THR A 553 26.02 -63.87 19.01
CA THR A 553 26.41 -65.26 19.16
C THR A 553 25.19 -66.07 19.39
#